data_3e9d6dc3344018f942d499fe8de9abf9
#
_entry.id   3e9d6dc3344018f942d499fe8de9abf9
#
_cell.length_a   1.000
_cell.length_b   1.000
_cell.length_c   1.000
_cell.angle_alpha   90.00
_cell.angle_beta   90.00
_cell.angle_gamma   90.00
#
_symmetry.space_group_name_H-M   'P 1'
#
loop_
_entity.id
_entity.type
_entity.pdbx_description
1 polymer ?
#
loop_
_entity_poly.entity_id
_entity_poly.type
_entity_poly.pdbx_seq_one_letter_code
_entity_poly.pdbx_strand_id
1 'polypeptide(L)' 'MHVTHCGEEHLISLSSQEASALVDACALLLLAAQSVPGCQLKPEMAGVLATVYEQFSGRIV' A
#
# COMPACT_ATOMS: atom_id res chain seq x y z
N MET A 1 -7.50 12.59 2.91
CA MET A 1 -7.94 11.19 2.82
C MET A 1 -9.36 11.06 3.34
N HIS A 2 -10.16 10.31 2.64
CA HIS A 2 -11.54 10.06 3.01
C HIS A 2 -11.84 8.58 2.83
N VAL A 3 -12.47 7.97 3.84
CA VAL A 3 -12.78 6.54 3.80
C VAL A 3 -14.29 6.35 3.83
N THR A 4 -14.81 5.58 2.89
CA THR A 4 -16.23 5.25 2.81
C THR A 4 -16.40 3.75 2.89
N HIS A 5 -17.36 3.30 3.71
CA HIS A 5 -17.68 1.89 3.86
C HIS A 5 -18.97 1.59 3.11
N CYS A 6 -18.93 0.56 2.28
CA CYS A 6 -20.08 0.13 1.50
C CYS A 6 -20.18 -1.39 1.54
N GLY A 7 -21.01 -1.93 2.45
CA GLY A 7 -21.09 -3.37 2.66
C GLY A 7 -19.77 -3.93 3.15
N GLU A 8 -19.21 -4.88 2.42
CA GLU A 8 -17.92 -5.48 2.74
C GLU A 8 -16.77 -4.73 2.05
N GLU A 9 -17.09 -3.73 1.23
CA GLU A 9 -16.08 -2.97 0.52
C GLU A 9 -15.79 -1.67 1.21
N HIS A 10 -14.55 -1.23 1.13
CA HIS A 10 -14.09 0.03 1.67
C HIS A 10 -13.46 0.85 0.57
N LEU A 11 -13.94 2.08 0.39
CA LEU A 11 -13.44 2.98 -0.63
C LEU A 11 -12.62 4.08 0.04
N ILE A 12 -11.45 4.34 -0.50
CA ILE A 12 -10.53 5.34 0.05
C ILE A 12 -10.23 6.37 -1.03
N SER A 13 -10.45 7.64 -0.69
CA SER A 13 -10.09 8.76 -1.55
C SER A 13 -8.82 9.41 -1.02
N LEU A 14 -7.82 9.56 -1.86
CA LEU A 14 -6.52 10.12 -1.49
C LEU A 14 -6.18 11.28 -2.42
N SER A 15 -5.54 12.30 -1.84
CA SER A 15 -4.90 13.33 -2.66
C SER A 15 -3.64 12.74 -3.32
N SER A 16 -3.08 13.44 -4.33
CA SER A 16 -1.87 12.97 -4.99
C SER A 16 -0.71 12.83 -4.01
N GLN A 17 -0.60 13.75 -3.06
CA GLN A 17 0.45 13.69 -2.05
C GLN A 17 0.27 12.49 -1.11
N GLU A 18 -0.97 12.25 -0.70
CA GLU A 18 -1.27 11.11 0.16
C GLU A 18 -1.04 9.79 -0.57
N ALA A 19 -1.42 9.70 -1.83
CA ALA A 19 -1.21 8.51 -2.63
C ALA A 19 0.29 8.24 -2.82
N SER A 20 1.07 9.29 -3.08
CA SER A 20 2.52 9.17 -3.21
C SER A 20 3.17 8.68 -1.91
N ALA A 21 2.73 9.22 -0.77
CA ALA A 21 3.23 8.78 0.53
C ALA A 21 2.87 7.32 0.78
N LEU A 22 1.69 6.89 0.39
CA LEU A 22 1.26 5.50 0.55
C LEU A 22 2.13 4.56 -0.30
N VAL A 23 2.44 4.95 -1.54
CA VAL A 23 3.31 4.16 -2.40
C VAL A 23 4.71 4.04 -1.79
N ASP A 24 5.25 5.14 -1.29
CA ASP A 24 6.57 5.13 -0.64
C ASP A 24 6.57 4.23 0.58
N ALA A 25 5.52 4.30 1.40
CA ALA A 25 5.41 3.45 2.58
C ALA A 25 5.34 1.97 2.20
N CYS A 26 4.58 1.62 1.16
CA CYS A 26 4.51 0.24 0.68
C CYS A 26 5.86 -0.25 0.20
N ALA A 27 6.60 0.58 -0.53
CA ALA A 27 7.92 0.23 -1.02
C ALA A 27 8.89 -0.03 0.13
N LEU A 28 8.87 0.84 1.14
CA LEU A 28 9.74 0.67 2.31
C LEU A 28 9.42 -0.59 3.09
N LEU A 29 8.14 -0.90 3.28
CA LEU A 29 7.72 -2.11 3.98
C LEU A 29 8.15 -3.37 3.23
N LEU A 30 7.98 -3.39 1.92
CA LEU A 30 8.37 -4.53 1.10
C LEU A 30 9.87 -4.74 1.13
N LEU A 31 10.65 -3.65 1.06
CA LEU A 31 12.11 -3.72 1.17
C LEU A 31 12.54 -4.22 2.55
N ALA A 32 11.94 -3.70 3.60
CA ALA A 32 12.27 -4.12 4.97
C ALA A 32 11.99 -5.60 5.17
N ALA A 33 10.89 -6.10 4.65
CA ALA A 33 10.53 -7.52 4.77
C ALA A 33 11.55 -8.42 4.07
N GLN A 34 12.21 -7.94 3.04
CA GLN A 34 13.22 -8.71 2.31
C GLN A 34 14.62 -8.57 2.89
N SER A 35 14.92 -7.44 3.51
CA SER A 35 16.29 -7.08 3.89
C SER A 35 16.57 -7.19 5.38
N VAL A 36 15.56 -7.10 6.23
CA VAL A 36 15.75 -7.09 7.69
C VAL A 36 15.36 -8.44 8.25
N PRO A 37 16.30 -9.17 8.89
CA PRO A 37 15.96 -10.46 9.53
C PRO A 37 14.91 -10.25 10.61
N GLY A 38 13.91 -11.13 10.61
CA GLY A 38 12.83 -11.06 11.58
C GLY A 38 11.68 -10.13 11.18
N CYS A 39 11.88 -9.30 10.17
CA CYS A 39 10.84 -8.43 9.65
C CYS A 39 10.16 -9.13 8.48
N GLN A 40 9.26 -10.06 8.80
CA GLN A 40 8.56 -10.83 7.78
C GLN A 40 7.10 -10.45 7.74
N LEU A 41 6.60 -10.23 6.53
CA LEU A 41 5.19 -9.98 6.32
C LEU A 41 4.46 -11.29 6.06
N LYS A 42 3.23 -11.39 6.55
CA LYS A 42 2.38 -12.51 6.18
C LYS A 42 2.12 -12.46 4.67
N PRO A 43 2.02 -13.62 3.99
CA PRO A 43 1.79 -13.62 2.54
C PRO A 43 0.60 -12.78 2.10
N GLU A 44 -0.47 -12.77 2.91
CA GLU A 44 -1.66 -11.97 2.62
C GLU A 44 -1.34 -10.47 2.63
N MET A 45 -0.56 -10.03 3.61
CA MET A 45 -0.16 -8.63 3.72
C MET A 45 0.78 -8.22 2.60
N ALA A 46 1.74 -9.08 2.28
CA ALA A 46 2.66 -8.83 1.18
C ALA A 46 1.92 -8.70 -0.14
N GLY A 47 0.93 -9.56 -0.37
CA GLY A 47 0.11 -9.50 -1.57
C GLY A 47 -0.68 -8.20 -1.69
N VAL A 48 -1.30 -7.76 -0.58
CA VAL A 48 -2.05 -6.50 -0.57
C VAL A 48 -1.13 -5.31 -0.82
N LEU A 49 0.02 -5.27 -0.15
CA LEU A 49 0.97 -4.17 -0.34
C LEU A 49 1.50 -4.12 -1.77
N ALA A 50 1.81 -5.27 -2.35
CA ALA A 50 2.27 -5.33 -3.74
C ALA A 50 1.20 -4.83 -4.70
N THR A 51 -0.06 -5.22 -4.47
CA THR A 51 -1.18 -4.78 -5.30
C THR A 51 -1.38 -3.28 -5.20
N VAL A 52 -1.36 -2.73 -3.99
CA VAL A 52 -1.49 -1.29 -3.76
C VAL A 52 -0.36 -0.55 -4.48
N TYR A 53 0.87 -1.04 -4.33
CA TYR A 53 2.02 -0.43 -4.98
C TYR A 53 1.86 -0.41 -6.50
N GLU A 54 1.48 -1.52 -7.10
CA GLU A 54 1.30 -1.62 -8.56
C GLU A 54 0.19 -0.71 -9.07
N GLN A 55 -0.95 -0.71 -8.37
CA GLN A 55 -2.10 0.08 -8.80
C GLN A 55 -1.85 1.57 -8.70
N PHE A 56 -1.14 2.01 -7.69
CA PHE A 56 -0.95 3.43 -7.43
C PHE A 56 0.29 4.00 -8.12
N SER A 57 1.38 3.24 -8.22
CA SER A 57 2.62 3.76 -8.78
C SER A 57 2.49 4.11 -10.27
N GLY A 58 1.62 3.42 -10.99
CA GLY A 58 1.36 3.71 -12.40
C GLY A 58 0.46 4.91 -12.65
N ARG A 59 -0.17 5.45 -11.61
CA ARG A 59 -1.12 6.56 -11.74
C ARG A 59 -0.63 7.87 -11.13
N ILE A 60 0.40 7.80 -10.32
CA ILE A 60 0.98 8.97 -9.69
C ILE A 60 2.17 9.42 -10.52
N VAL A 61 1.92 10.36 -11.38
CA VAL A 61 2.96 10.87 -12.28
C VAL A 61 3.17 12.33 -12.04
#